data_b84413398a993d877e9eb957c712d323
#
_entry.id   b84413398a993d877e9eb957c712d323
#
_cell.length_a   1.000
_cell.length_b   1.000
_cell.length_c   1.000
_cell.angle_alpha   90.00
_cell.angle_beta   90.00
_cell.angle_gamma   90.00
#
_symmetry.space_group_name_H-M   'P 1'
#
loop_
_entity.id
_entity.type
_entity.pdbx_description
1 polymer ?
#
loop_
_entity_poly.entity_id
_entity_poly.type
_entity_poly.pdbx_seq_one_letter_code
_entity_poly.pdbx_strand_id
1 'polypeptide(L)'
;MMDKILKVKSISIWIFIVPFIAINACLLLSTQFHWLIPSELHQYRLPNTFPYFDGEVSISRTARYFPAYLIFKPAMFLTAFLLIKYWLLNKEIIQNFEKNHKNLNKIIFFLEETLTTHHILLCLNRQILQSYNEEIYRV
;
A
#
# COMPACT_ATOMS: atom_id res chain seq x y z
N MET A 1 25.15 -12.68 -9.84
CA MET A 1 24.04 -12.20 -10.65
C MET A 1 22.76 -12.97 -10.35
N MET A 2 22.77 -14.30 -10.40
CA MET A 2 21.63 -15.19 -10.10
C MET A 2 20.97 -14.86 -8.75
N ASP A 3 21.76 -14.66 -7.68
CA ASP A 3 21.25 -14.36 -6.33
C ASP A 3 20.46 -13.06 -6.25
N LYS A 4 20.83 -12.03 -7.03
CA LYS A 4 20.10 -10.76 -7.08
C LYS A 4 18.76 -10.92 -7.78
N ILE A 5 18.70 -11.70 -8.85
CA ILE A 5 17.46 -12.01 -9.58
C ILE A 5 16.49 -12.78 -8.67
N LEU A 6 16.99 -13.75 -7.92
CA LEU A 6 16.18 -14.49 -6.94
C LEU A 6 15.63 -13.58 -5.83
N LYS A 7 16.44 -12.63 -5.33
CA LYS A 7 16.00 -11.64 -4.34
C LYS A 7 14.90 -10.72 -4.90
N VAL A 8 15.05 -10.22 -6.13
CA VAL A 8 14.04 -9.39 -6.80
C VAL A 8 12.74 -10.17 -6.95
N LYS A 9 12.80 -11.41 -7.42
CA LYS A 9 11.63 -12.30 -7.56
C LYS A 9 10.91 -12.50 -6.23
N SER A 10 11.65 -12.77 -5.16
CA SER A 10 11.08 -12.93 -3.81
C SER A 10 10.40 -11.66 -3.32
N ILE A 11 11.05 -10.50 -3.45
CA ILE A 11 10.48 -9.21 -3.02
C ILE A 11 9.23 -8.88 -3.82
N SER A 12 9.22 -9.13 -5.14
CA SER A 12 8.04 -8.90 -6.00
C SER A 12 6.80 -9.64 -5.50
N ILE A 13 6.96 -10.87 -5.05
CA ILE A 13 5.86 -11.67 -4.47
C ILE A 13 5.32 -10.99 -3.19
N TRP A 14 6.20 -10.55 -2.30
CA TRP A 14 5.81 -9.92 -1.04
C TRP A 14 5.13 -8.56 -1.24
N ILE A 15 5.52 -7.77 -2.25
CA ILE A 15 4.86 -6.52 -2.62
C ILE A 15 3.37 -6.74 -2.95
N PHE A 16 3.03 -7.89 -3.51
CA PHE A 16 1.64 -8.25 -3.80
C PHE A 16 0.93 -8.86 -2.59
N ILE A 17 1.57 -9.81 -1.91
CA ILE A 17 0.95 -10.57 -0.81
C ILE A 17 0.61 -9.68 0.38
N VAL A 18 1.51 -8.77 0.78
CA VAL A 18 1.31 -7.94 1.98
C VAL A 18 0.06 -7.05 1.87
N PRO A 19 -0.13 -6.23 0.83
CA PRO A 19 -1.35 -5.42 0.71
C PRO A 19 -2.60 -6.28 0.47
N PHE A 20 -2.47 -7.39 -0.23
CA PHE A 20 -3.58 -8.31 -0.46
C PHE A 20 -4.13 -8.88 0.85
N ILE A 21 -3.27 -9.37 1.73
CA ILE A 21 -3.67 -9.88 3.05
C ILE A 21 -4.25 -8.74 3.90
N ALA A 22 -3.62 -7.56 3.92
CA ALA A 22 -4.07 -6.44 4.72
C ALA A 22 -5.47 -5.95 4.30
N ILE A 23 -5.74 -5.83 3.00
CA ILE A 23 -7.04 -5.44 2.46
C ILE A 23 -8.11 -6.46 2.86
N ASN A 24 -7.84 -7.75 2.66
CA ASN A 24 -8.78 -8.81 3.00
C ASN A 24 -9.05 -8.86 4.51
N ALA A 25 -8.04 -8.67 5.34
CA ALA A 25 -8.21 -8.59 6.79
C ALA A 25 -9.10 -7.40 7.19
N CYS A 26 -8.93 -6.24 6.59
CA CYS A 26 -9.79 -5.07 6.84
C CYS A 26 -11.25 -5.33 6.40
N LEU A 27 -11.45 -5.98 5.25
CA LEU A 27 -12.79 -6.36 4.78
C LEU A 27 -13.46 -7.36 5.73
N LEU A 28 -12.73 -8.39 6.17
CA LEU A 28 -13.24 -9.36 7.15
C LEU A 28 -13.60 -8.71 8.49
N LEU A 29 -12.79 -7.78 8.97
CA LEU A 29 -13.08 -7.03 10.19
C LEU A 29 -14.38 -6.23 10.08
N SER A 30 -14.62 -5.60 8.93
CA SER A 30 -15.81 -4.76 8.73
C SER A 30 -17.09 -5.58 8.55
N THR A 31 -17.00 -6.78 7.98
CA THR A 31 -18.17 -7.61 7.63
C THR A 31 -18.46 -8.71 8.65
N GLN A 32 -17.47 -9.55 8.97
CA GLN A 32 -17.64 -10.71 9.84
C GLN A 32 -17.37 -10.39 11.31
N PHE A 33 -16.36 -9.54 11.58
CA PHE A 33 -15.97 -9.14 12.94
C PHE A 33 -16.39 -7.70 13.26
N HIS A 34 -17.50 -7.24 12.68
CA HIS A 34 -18.02 -5.88 12.84
C HIS A 34 -18.28 -5.48 14.33
N TRP A 35 -18.48 -6.45 15.21
CA TRP A 35 -18.66 -6.22 16.64
C TRP A 35 -17.40 -5.70 17.34
N LEU A 36 -16.21 -5.87 16.74
CA LEU A 36 -14.96 -5.27 17.25
C LEU A 36 -14.88 -3.76 16.96
N ILE A 37 -15.72 -3.25 16.07
CA ILE A 37 -15.79 -1.83 15.74
C ILE A 37 -16.66 -1.14 16.81
N PRO A 38 -16.17 -0.05 17.45
CA PRO A 38 -16.94 0.67 18.47
C PRO A 38 -18.34 1.07 17.99
N SER A 39 -19.31 1.10 18.90
CA SER A 39 -20.72 1.42 18.59
C SER A 39 -20.92 2.80 17.98
N GLU A 40 -20.08 3.76 18.37
CA GLU A 40 -20.07 5.13 17.83
C GLU A 40 -19.76 5.19 16.31
N LEU A 41 -19.14 4.13 15.79
CA LEU A 41 -18.74 4.00 14.39
C LEU A 41 -19.66 3.06 13.61
N HIS A 42 -20.95 3.05 13.95
CA HIS A 42 -21.97 2.19 13.30
C HIS A 42 -21.97 2.25 11.77
N GLN A 43 -21.70 3.41 11.18
CA GLN A 43 -21.66 3.61 9.74
C GLN A 43 -20.58 2.79 9.01
N TYR A 44 -19.63 2.19 9.75
CA TYR A 44 -18.52 1.40 9.22
C TYR A 44 -18.68 -0.09 9.46
N ARG A 45 -19.71 -0.46 10.20
CA ARG A 45 -20.15 -1.83 10.33
C ARG A 45 -20.97 -2.19 9.11
N LEU A 46 -20.63 -3.25 8.44
CA LEU A 46 -21.27 -3.74 7.23
C LEU A 46 -21.77 -5.18 7.45
N PRO A 47 -22.71 -5.39 8.40
CA PRO A 47 -23.24 -6.73 8.67
C PRO A 47 -24.01 -7.23 7.45
N ASN A 48 -23.88 -8.52 7.15
CA ASN A 48 -24.58 -9.21 6.09
C ASN A 48 -24.27 -8.77 4.66
N THR A 49 -23.17 -7.98 4.44
CA THR A 49 -22.70 -7.66 3.09
C THR A 49 -21.62 -8.64 2.65
N PHE A 50 -21.64 -8.99 1.37
CA PHE A 50 -20.57 -9.76 0.75
C PHE A 50 -19.64 -8.81 -0.02
N PRO A 51 -18.47 -8.45 0.57
CA PRO A 51 -17.68 -7.30 0.14
C PRO A 51 -17.22 -7.33 -1.32
N TYR A 52 -17.18 -8.51 -1.94
CA TYR A 52 -16.71 -8.68 -3.32
C TYR A 52 -17.83 -8.59 -4.37
N PHE A 53 -19.09 -8.74 -3.98
CA PHE A 53 -20.22 -8.79 -4.90
C PHE A 53 -21.19 -7.62 -4.76
N ASP A 54 -21.38 -7.13 -3.56
CA ASP A 54 -22.39 -6.10 -3.29
C ASP A 54 -21.96 -4.69 -3.75
N GLY A 55 -20.67 -4.47 -4.02
CA GLY A 55 -20.14 -3.19 -4.50
C GLY A 55 -20.24 -2.02 -3.51
N GLU A 56 -20.89 -2.21 -2.37
CA GLU A 56 -21.11 -1.18 -1.35
C GLU A 56 -19.87 -0.92 -0.46
N VAL A 57 -18.90 -1.85 -0.49
CA VAL A 57 -17.75 -1.84 0.41
C VAL A 57 -16.54 -1.18 -0.23
N SER A 58 -16.22 0.03 0.22
CA SER A 58 -14.99 0.70 -0.18
C SER A 58 -13.82 0.30 0.71
N ILE A 59 -12.71 -0.17 0.10
CA ILE A 59 -11.46 -0.51 0.81
C ILE A 59 -10.96 0.66 1.65
N SER A 60 -11.02 1.88 1.10
CA SER A 60 -10.59 3.08 1.82
C SER A 60 -11.46 3.40 3.02
N ARG A 61 -12.74 3.03 2.99
CA ARG A 61 -13.66 3.20 4.11
C ARG A 61 -13.40 2.18 5.21
N THR A 62 -13.21 0.90 4.86
CA THR A 62 -12.96 -0.17 5.83
C THR A 62 -11.61 -0.03 6.54
N ALA A 63 -10.61 0.56 5.88
CA ALA A 63 -9.27 0.76 6.42
C ALA A 63 -9.11 1.96 7.36
N ARG A 64 -10.16 2.78 7.55
CA ARG A 64 -10.06 4.04 8.34
C ARG A 64 -10.14 3.85 9.85
N TYR A 65 -10.85 2.82 10.31
CA TYR A 65 -11.28 2.72 11.71
C TYR A 65 -10.51 1.68 12.48
N PHE A 66 -10.52 1.89 13.81
CA PHE A 66 -10.04 0.90 14.73
C PHE A 66 -10.94 -0.36 14.67
N PRO A 67 -10.36 -1.58 14.62
CA PRO A 67 -8.92 -1.89 14.64
C PRO A 67 -8.26 -1.98 13.24
N ALA A 68 -9.02 -1.82 12.14
CA ALA A 68 -8.56 -2.04 10.77
C ALA A 68 -7.36 -1.17 10.38
N TYR A 69 -7.32 0.10 10.79
CA TYR A 69 -6.19 0.98 10.47
C TYR A 69 -4.85 0.51 11.06
N LEU A 70 -4.88 -0.23 12.18
CA LEU A 70 -3.67 -0.80 12.80
C LEU A 70 -3.06 -1.91 11.95
N ILE A 71 -3.84 -2.55 11.11
CA ILE A 71 -3.38 -3.56 10.16
C ILE A 71 -2.99 -2.90 8.85
N PHE A 72 -3.84 -2.02 8.34
CA PHE A 72 -3.68 -1.41 7.02
C PHE A 72 -2.48 -0.48 6.93
N LYS A 73 -2.32 0.46 7.88
CA LYS A 73 -1.23 1.45 7.84
C LYS A 73 0.16 0.78 7.86
N PRO A 74 0.50 -0.11 8.80
CA PRO A 74 1.80 -0.78 8.80
C PRO A 74 2.05 -1.62 7.55
N ALA A 75 1.02 -2.31 7.03
CA ALA A 75 1.14 -3.10 5.82
C ALA A 75 1.46 -2.24 4.60
N MET A 76 0.83 -1.06 4.48
CA MET A 76 1.11 -0.12 3.40
C MET A 76 2.53 0.47 3.50
N PHE A 77 3.00 0.82 4.70
CA PHE A 77 4.38 1.25 4.91
C PHE A 77 5.39 0.15 4.56
N LEU A 78 5.12 -1.08 4.97
CA LEU A 78 5.96 -2.22 4.61
C LEU A 78 5.99 -2.42 3.09
N THR A 79 4.85 -2.33 2.43
CA THR A 79 4.75 -2.45 0.97
C THR A 79 5.55 -1.35 0.27
N ALA A 80 5.46 -0.10 0.73
CA ALA A 80 6.24 1.01 0.20
C ALA A 80 7.76 0.78 0.36
N PHE A 81 8.18 0.30 1.53
CA PHE A 81 9.58 -0.05 1.78
C PHE A 81 10.07 -1.18 0.85
N LEU A 82 9.26 -2.22 0.68
CA LEU A 82 9.57 -3.33 -0.24
C LEU A 82 9.65 -2.85 -1.69
N LEU A 83 8.80 -1.91 -2.09
CA LEU A 83 8.80 -1.33 -3.43
C LEU A 83 10.09 -0.53 -3.68
N ILE A 84 10.51 0.31 -2.75
CA ILE A 84 11.79 1.03 -2.83
C ILE A 84 12.95 0.04 -2.99
N LYS A 85 13.00 -0.99 -2.15
CA LYS A 85 14.04 -2.03 -2.21
C LYS A 85 14.03 -2.80 -3.52
N TYR A 86 12.85 -3.10 -4.05
CA TYR A 86 12.66 -3.73 -5.37
C TYR A 86 13.27 -2.88 -6.48
N TRP A 87 12.98 -1.58 -6.52
CA TRP A 87 13.52 -0.66 -7.51
C TRP A 87 15.04 -0.52 -7.43
N LEU A 88 15.60 -0.40 -6.23
CA LEU A 88 17.04 -0.31 -6.03
C LEU A 88 17.77 -1.56 -6.54
N LEU A 89 17.22 -2.74 -6.30
CA LEU A 89 17.79 -3.99 -6.81
C LEU A 89 17.67 -4.11 -8.33
N ASN A 90 16.54 -3.72 -8.92
CA ASN A 90 16.37 -3.70 -10.37
C ASN A 90 17.36 -2.74 -11.04
N LYS A 91 17.54 -1.54 -10.50
CA LYS A 91 18.55 -0.57 -10.97
C LYS A 91 19.94 -1.20 -11.02
N GLU A 92 20.34 -1.86 -9.94
CA GLU A 92 21.63 -2.49 -9.84
C GLU A 92 21.81 -3.63 -10.89
N ILE A 93 20.74 -4.40 -11.15
CA ILE A 93 20.74 -5.44 -12.19
C ILE A 93 20.90 -4.81 -13.57
N ILE A 94 20.13 -3.78 -13.90
CA ILE A 94 20.16 -3.10 -15.19
C ILE A 94 21.52 -2.45 -15.44
N GLN A 95 22.08 -1.77 -14.45
CA GLN A 95 23.43 -1.17 -14.56
C GLN A 95 24.53 -2.20 -14.81
N ASN A 96 24.39 -3.41 -14.28
CA ASN A 96 25.32 -4.51 -14.55
C ASN A 96 25.18 -5.09 -15.97
N PHE A 97 23.98 -5.02 -16.56
CA PHE A 97 23.76 -5.46 -17.95
C PHE A 97 24.26 -4.43 -18.97
N GLU A 98 24.14 -3.14 -18.67
CA GLU A 98 24.36 -2.06 -19.64
C GLU A 98 25.55 -1.17 -19.29
N LYS A 99 26.71 -1.77 -19.03
CA LYS A 99 27.95 -0.99 -18.85
C LYS A 99 28.29 -0.05 -20.04
N ASN A 100 27.63 -0.21 -21.20
CA ASN A 100 27.91 0.52 -22.44
C ASN A 100 26.91 1.66 -22.80
N HIS A 101 25.78 1.81 -22.12
CA HIS A 101 24.77 2.81 -22.51
C HIS A 101 24.51 3.85 -21.41
N LYS A 102 25.41 4.84 -21.28
CA LYS A 102 25.30 5.96 -20.32
C LYS A 102 23.97 6.72 -20.37
N ASN A 103 23.31 6.78 -21.51
CA ASN A 103 22.05 7.53 -21.68
C ASN A 103 20.84 6.78 -21.13
N LEU A 104 20.78 5.46 -21.26
CA LEU A 104 19.70 4.63 -20.71
C LEU A 104 19.70 4.66 -19.17
N ASN A 105 20.87 4.62 -18.57
CA ASN A 105 21.01 4.71 -17.11
C ASN A 105 20.48 6.03 -16.54
N LYS A 106 20.62 7.16 -17.27
CA LYS A 106 20.05 8.45 -16.86
C LYS A 106 18.53 8.46 -16.94
N ILE A 107 17.95 7.88 -17.99
CA ILE A 107 16.49 7.82 -18.16
C ILE A 107 15.87 6.92 -17.08
N ILE A 108 16.48 5.77 -16.81
CA ILE A 108 16.01 4.84 -15.77
C ILE A 108 16.10 5.50 -14.40
N PHE A 109 17.19 6.18 -14.09
CA PHE A 109 17.35 6.92 -12.83
C PHE A 109 16.28 8.01 -12.67
N PHE A 110 16.00 8.76 -13.73
CA PHE A 110 14.98 9.82 -13.72
C PHE A 110 13.55 9.27 -13.54
N LEU A 111 13.24 8.14 -14.19
CA LEU A 111 11.95 7.46 -14.02
C LEU A 111 11.78 6.89 -12.61
N GLU A 112 12.86 6.39 -12.03
CA GLU A 112 12.88 5.84 -10.68
C GLU A 112 12.64 6.92 -9.61
N GLU A 113 13.31 8.06 -9.76
CA GLU A 113 13.16 9.21 -8.87
C GLU A 113 11.75 9.80 -8.95
N THR A 114 11.19 9.93 -10.14
CA THR A 114 9.83 10.45 -10.33
C THR A 114 8.76 9.51 -9.82
N LEU A 115 8.90 8.19 -10.01
CA LEU A 115 7.93 7.19 -9.54
C LEU A 115 7.94 7.06 -8.00
N THR A 116 9.12 7.02 -7.39
CA THR A 116 9.22 6.88 -5.93
C THR A 116 8.78 8.14 -5.21
N THR A 117 9.17 9.32 -5.69
CA THR A 117 8.72 10.61 -5.12
C THR A 117 7.22 10.81 -5.30
N HIS A 118 6.66 10.48 -6.46
CA HIS A 118 5.24 10.61 -6.73
C HIS A 118 4.39 9.70 -5.83
N HIS A 119 4.82 8.46 -5.62
CA HIS A 119 4.12 7.51 -4.74
C HIS A 119 4.17 7.94 -3.27
N ILE A 120 5.34 8.39 -2.80
CA ILE A 120 5.50 8.90 -1.42
C ILE A 120 4.69 10.18 -1.23
N LEU A 121 4.71 11.09 -2.20
CA LEU A 121 3.95 12.35 -2.15
C LEU A 121 2.45 12.12 -2.14
N LEU A 122 1.93 11.17 -2.94
CA LEU A 122 0.52 10.79 -2.94
C LEU A 122 0.08 10.19 -1.60
N CYS A 123 0.91 9.33 -1.00
CA CYS A 123 0.62 8.75 0.31
C CYS A 123 0.63 9.82 1.41
N LEU A 124 1.61 10.73 1.41
CA LEU A 124 1.69 11.83 2.37
C LEU A 124 0.56 12.84 2.22
N ASN A 125 0.25 13.26 1.00
CA ASN A 125 -0.86 14.19 0.71
C ASN A 125 -2.21 13.62 1.15
N ARG A 126 -2.42 12.32 0.94
CA ARG A 126 -3.65 11.64 1.37
C ARG A 126 -3.77 11.57 2.90
N GLN A 127 -2.65 11.36 3.61
CA GLN A 127 -2.65 11.36 5.07
C GLN A 127 -2.89 12.76 5.66
N ILE A 128 -2.30 13.80 5.07
CA ILE A 128 -2.48 15.19 5.49
C ILE A 128 -3.93 15.64 5.27
N LEU A 129 -4.50 15.38 4.09
CA LEU A 129 -5.89 15.69 3.79
C LEU A 129 -6.89 14.94 4.70
N GLN A 130 -6.56 13.72 5.09
CA GLN A 130 -7.40 12.93 5.97
C GLN A 130 -7.35 13.45 7.40
N SER A 131 -6.19 13.85 7.90
CA SER A 131 -6.01 14.49 9.21
C SER A 131 -6.74 15.83 9.28
N TYR A 132 -6.69 16.63 8.21
CA TYR A 132 -7.37 17.92 8.13
C TYR A 132 -8.90 17.78 8.13
N ASN A 133 -9.44 16.79 7.41
CA ASN A 133 -10.88 16.52 7.42
C ASN A 133 -11.38 16.01 8.78
N GLU A 134 -10.62 15.19 9.49
CA GLU A 134 -11.00 14.72 10.83
C GLU A 134 -11.06 15.86 11.85
N GLU A 135 -10.26 16.90 11.67
CA GLU A 135 -10.24 18.08 12.54
C GLU A 135 -11.46 18.99 12.29
N ILE A 136 -11.89 19.13 11.03
CA ILE A 136 -13.08 19.92 10.65
C ILE A 136 -14.39 19.26 11.14
N TYR A 137 -14.47 17.93 11.19
CA TYR A 137 -15.67 17.22 11.67
C TYR A 137 -15.75 17.04 13.19
N ARG A 138 -14.74 17.51 13.93
CA ARG A 138 -14.76 17.51 15.42
C ARG A 138 -15.27 18.82 16.03
N VAL A 139 -15.52 19.84 15.24
CA VAL A 139 -16.17 21.09 15.64
C VAL A 139 -17.66 20.98 15.37
#